data_3a18b7f1414c473630e75192568dbdec
#
_entry.id   3a18b7f1414c473630e75192568dbdec
#
_cell.length_a   1.000
_cell.length_b   1.000
_cell.length_c   1.000
_cell.angle_alpha   90.00
_cell.angle_beta   90.00
_cell.angle_gamma   90.00
#
_symmetry.space_group_name_H-M   'P 1'
#
loop_
_entity.id
_entity.type
_entity.pdbx_description
1 polymer ?
#
loop_
_entity_poly.entity_id
_entity_poly.type
_entity_poly.pdbx_seq_one_letter_code
_entity_poly.pdbx_strand_id
1 'polypeptide(L)'
;MASEIRQVVQQATAAFEAGDYAAAEALLLQVMAKAPTYANVYNMLGFIAGHRNDSEKAVALFRRALSLNPNYTEARLNLSLTLAEMGAYDQAAQEASTLEFREPTGTRQLSLGVRGKMANGHAELGKKYHELGMFDEAIAEYDMALRLCPNFPDIHNRRAMSCREIGRFADAQSSLLKALELKPNYIQAYVNLGILHEKMGNQTEAIKSWERALELDPKHKLARLYLRQAAASRPAPQ
;
A
#
# COMPACT_ATOMS: atom_id res chain seq x y z
N MET A 1 -24.53 -10.02 -30.05
CA MET A 1 -23.06 -9.85 -30.03
C MET A 1 -22.57 -8.88 -28.94
N ALA A 2 -22.87 -7.56 -28.95
CA ALA A 2 -22.41 -6.66 -27.85
C ALA A 2 -23.05 -6.95 -26.48
N SER A 3 -24.33 -7.39 -26.44
CA SER A 3 -25.03 -7.80 -25.22
C SER A 3 -24.44 -9.07 -24.60
N GLU A 4 -24.12 -10.06 -25.41
CA GLU A 4 -23.50 -11.30 -24.98
C GLU A 4 -22.10 -11.09 -24.42
N ILE A 5 -21.28 -10.24 -25.07
CA ILE A 5 -19.94 -9.90 -24.59
C ILE A 5 -20.03 -9.24 -23.21
N ARG A 6 -20.97 -8.29 -23.01
CA ARG A 6 -21.18 -7.65 -21.71
C ARG A 6 -21.56 -8.65 -20.62
N GLN A 7 -22.42 -9.62 -20.94
CA GLN A 7 -22.83 -10.66 -20.00
C GLN A 7 -21.64 -11.55 -19.60
N VAL A 8 -20.81 -11.96 -20.58
CA VAL A 8 -19.60 -12.75 -20.29
C VAL A 8 -18.60 -11.96 -19.46
N VAL A 9 -18.42 -10.65 -19.74
CA VAL A 9 -17.56 -9.78 -18.91
C VAL A 9 -18.08 -9.68 -17.48
N GLN A 10 -19.39 -9.55 -17.28
CA GLN A 10 -19.98 -9.53 -15.93
C GLN A 10 -19.76 -10.85 -15.18
N GLN A 11 -19.96 -11.99 -15.84
CA GLN A 11 -19.69 -13.32 -15.26
C GLN A 11 -18.20 -13.47 -14.89
N ALA A 12 -17.30 -13.04 -15.79
CA ALA A 12 -15.86 -13.07 -15.56
C ALA A 12 -15.46 -12.19 -14.37
N THR A 13 -16.05 -11.00 -14.25
CA THR A 13 -15.80 -10.09 -13.12
C THR A 13 -16.30 -10.70 -11.82
N ALA A 14 -17.49 -11.29 -11.81
CA ALA A 14 -18.04 -11.96 -10.63
C ALA A 14 -17.17 -13.14 -10.17
N ALA A 15 -16.71 -13.99 -11.10
CA ALA A 15 -15.78 -15.08 -10.80
C ALA A 15 -14.44 -14.55 -10.25
N PHE A 16 -13.90 -13.49 -10.85
CA PHE A 16 -12.68 -12.84 -10.40
C PHE A 16 -12.81 -12.28 -8.97
N GLU A 17 -13.90 -11.60 -8.67
CA GLU A 17 -14.19 -11.06 -7.34
C GLU A 17 -14.43 -12.14 -6.29
N ALA A 18 -14.95 -13.29 -6.69
CA ALA A 18 -15.09 -14.48 -5.86
C ALA A 18 -13.77 -15.25 -5.64
N GLY A 19 -12.68 -14.86 -6.33
CA GLY A 19 -11.39 -15.54 -6.26
C GLY A 19 -11.29 -16.81 -7.13
N ASP A 20 -12.32 -17.12 -7.92
CA ASP A 20 -12.27 -18.22 -8.89
C ASP A 20 -11.54 -17.76 -10.16
N TYR A 21 -10.20 -17.67 -10.04
CA TYR A 21 -9.34 -17.20 -11.12
C TYR A 21 -9.30 -18.14 -12.33
N ALA A 22 -9.60 -19.43 -12.13
CA ALA A 22 -9.65 -20.38 -13.24
C ALA A 22 -10.90 -20.15 -14.12
N ALA A 23 -12.07 -20.02 -13.52
CA ALA A 23 -13.30 -19.69 -14.24
C ALA A 23 -13.23 -18.28 -14.85
N ALA A 24 -12.69 -17.30 -14.11
CA ALA A 24 -12.52 -15.95 -14.61
C ALA A 24 -11.60 -15.91 -15.86
N GLU A 25 -10.46 -16.58 -15.84
CA GLU A 25 -9.52 -16.62 -16.96
C GLU A 25 -10.17 -17.22 -18.21
N ALA A 26 -10.88 -18.35 -18.07
CA ALA A 26 -11.56 -18.99 -19.19
C ALA A 26 -12.57 -18.06 -19.89
N LEU A 27 -13.35 -17.31 -19.10
CA LEU A 27 -14.31 -16.33 -19.60
C LEU A 27 -13.61 -15.11 -20.22
N LEU A 28 -12.56 -14.59 -19.58
CA LEU A 28 -11.78 -13.44 -20.08
C LEU A 28 -11.11 -13.72 -21.41
N LEU A 29 -10.56 -14.93 -21.59
CA LEU A 29 -9.97 -15.36 -22.87
C LEU A 29 -11.01 -15.43 -24.00
N GLN A 30 -12.24 -15.85 -23.71
CA GLN A 30 -13.34 -15.82 -24.68
C GLN A 30 -13.69 -14.37 -25.08
N VAL A 31 -13.71 -13.45 -24.11
CA VAL A 31 -13.94 -12.02 -24.38
C VAL A 31 -12.79 -11.45 -25.22
N MET A 32 -11.55 -11.73 -24.84
CA MET A 32 -10.37 -11.24 -25.55
C MET A 32 -10.35 -11.68 -27.01
N ALA A 33 -10.77 -12.92 -27.31
CA ALA A 33 -10.85 -13.43 -28.68
C ALA A 33 -11.91 -12.73 -29.54
N LYS A 34 -13.03 -12.31 -28.92
CA LYS A 34 -14.17 -11.69 -29.64
C LYS A 34 -14.11 -10.16 -29.65
N ALA A 35 -13.49 -9.56 -28.64
CA ALA A 35 -13.43 -8.12 -28.43
C ALA A 35 -12.10 -7.70 -27.76
N PRO A 36 -11.01 -7.62 -28.52
CA PRO A 36 -9.65 -7.38 -27.97
C PRO A 36 -9.40 -5.93 -27.53
N THR A 37 -10.43 -5.10 -27.42
CA THR A 37 -10.33 -3.68 -27.07
C THR A 37 -10.76 -3.35 -25.63
N TYR A 38 -11.09 -4.35 -24.84
CA TYR A 38 -11.52 -4.17 -23.45
C TYR A 38 -10.32 -4.13 -22.51
N ALA A 39 -9.87 -2.93 -22.11
CA ALA A 39 -8.72 -2.74 -21.23
C ALA A 39 -8.84 -3.48 -19.89
N ASN A 40 -10.05 -3.54 -19.29
CA ASN A 40 -10.29 -4.25 -18.03
C ASN A 40 -10.06 -5.76 -18.12
N VAL A 41 -10.29 -6.37 -19.28
CA VAL A 41 -10.04 -7.80 -19.52
C VAL A 41 -8.53 -8.09 -19.40
N TYR A 42 -7.71 -7.24 -20.01
CA TYR A 42 -6.25 -7.37 -19.93
C TYR A 42 -5.74 -7.12 -18.51
N ASN A 43 -6.32 -6.16 -17.77
CA ASN A 43 -5.95 -5.91 -16.39
C ASN A 43 -6.27 -7.13 -15.50
N MET A 44 -7.46 -7.72 -15.60
CA MET A 44 -7.82 -8.91 -14.83
C MET A 44 -6.95 -10.12 -15.20
N LEU A 45 -6.67 -10.34 -16.48
CA LEU A 45 -5.76 -11.40 -16.92
C LEU A 45 -4.33 -11.17 -16.42
N GLY A 46 -3.86 -9.92 -16.41
CA GLY A 46 -2.57 -9.54 -15.85
C GLY A 46 -2.49 -9.85 -14.35
N PHE A 47 -3.53 -9.52 -13.59
CA PHE A 47 -3.60 -9.86 -12.18
C PHE A 47 -3.57 -11.38 -11.94
N ILE A 48 -4.31 -12.14 -12.72
CA ILE A 48 -4.31 -13.62 -12.63
C ILE A 48 -2.93 -14.19 -12.94
N ALA A 49 -2.24 -13.65 -13.95
CA ALA A 49 -0.88 -14.06 -14.29
C ALA A 49 0.10 -13.77 -13.15
N GLY A 50 0.06 -12.58 -12.56
CA GLY A 50 0.87 -12.21 -11.39
C GLY A 50 0.59 -13.11 -10.19
N HIS A 51 -0.68 -13.42 -9.91
CA HIS A 51 -1.05 -14.34 -8.84
C HIS A 51 -0.49 -15.77 -9.02
N ARG A 52 -0.21 -16.16 -10.26
CA ARG A 52 0.46 -17.43 -10.60
C ARG A 52 1.99 -17.32 -10.70
N ASN A 53 2.58 -16.20 -10.26
CA ASN A 53 4.01 -15.90 -10.36
C ASN A 53 4.54 -15.78 -11.80
N ASP A 54 3.67 -15.52 -12.79
CA ASP A 54 4.04 -15.25 -14.18
C ASP A 54 4.12 -13.73 -14.39
N SER A 55 5.14 -13.12 -13.77
CA SER A 55 5.29 -11.66 -13.73
C SER A 55 5.55 -11.07 -15.13
N GLU A 56 6.25 -11.76 -16.01
CA GLU A 56 6.50 -11.27 -17.38
C GLU A 56 5.21 -11.17 -18.19
N LYS A 57 4.36 -12.19 -18.11
CA LYS A 57 3.04 -12.18 -18.74
C LYS A 57 2.14 -11.13 -18.13
N ALA A 58 2.18 -10.96 -16.81
CA ALA A 58 1.43 -9.92 -16.10
C ALA A 58 1.80 -8.52 -16.61
N VAL A 59 3.10 -8.19 -16.68
CA VAL A 59 3.61 -6.92 -17.23
C VAL A 59 3.12 -6.67 -18.64
N ALA A 60 3.21 -7.69 -19.52
CA ALA A 60 2.76 -7.57 -20.91
C ALA A 60 1.25 -7.26 -20.99
N LEU A 61 0.45 -7.91 -20.17
CA LEU A 61 -1.01 -7.72 -20.12
C LEU A 61 -1.39 -6.35 -19.55
N PHE A 62 -0.74 -5.88 -18.49
CA PHE A 62 -0.98 -4.53 -17.95
C PHE A 62 -0.57 -3.44 -18.95
N ARG A 63 0.57 -3.59 -19.62
CA ARG A 63 0.98 -2.67 -20.71
C ARG A 63 -0.04 -2.66 -21.84
N ARG A 64 -0.61 -3.81 -22.18
CA ARG A 64 -1.68 -3.89 -23.17
C ARG A 64 -2.94 -3.17 -22.68
N ALA A 65 -3.35 -3.33 -21.43
CA ALA A 65 -4.47 -2.60 -20.84
C ALA A 65 -4.24 -1.08 -20.93
N LEU A 66 -3.03 -0.61 -20.62
CA LEU A 66 -2.66 0.81 -20.70
C LEU A 66 -2.58 1.34 -22.13
N SER A 67 -2.19 0.52 -23.09
CA SER A 67 -2.23 0.91 -24.52
C SER A 67 -3.66 1.15 -25.03
N LEU A 68 -4.64 0.47 -24.45
CA LEU A 68 -6.07 0.63 -24.76
C LEU A 68 -6.72 1.76 -23.97
N ASN A 69 -6.29 1.95 -22.72
CA ASN A 69 -6.75 3.01 -21.85
C ASN A 69 -5.55 3.58 -21.07
N PRO A 70 -4.89 4.64 -21.56
CA PRO A 70 -3.72 5.23 -20.91
C PRO A 70 -3.99 5.77 -19.48
N ASN A 71 -5.25 6.09 -19.19
CA ASN A 71 -5.69 6.59 -17.88
C ASN A 71 -6.21 5.47 -16.94
N TYR A 72 -5.90 4.23 -17.22
CA TYR A 72 -6.34 3.10 -16.37
C TYR A 72 -5.45 2.96 -15.14
N THR A 73 -5.79 3.73 -14.09
CA THR A 73 -5.03 3.85 -12.84
C THR A 73 -4.76 2.50 -12.18
N GLU A 74 -5.74 1.59 -12.12
CA GLU A 74 -5.58 0.27 -11.51
C GLU A 74 -4.57 -0.60 -12.29
N ALA A 75 -4.62 -0.60 -13.62
CA ALA A 75 -3.65 -1.33 -14.44
C ALA A 75 -2.23 -0.79 -14.29
N ARG A 76 -2.07 0.53 -14.16
CA ARG A 76 -0.78 1.17 -13.94
C ARG A 76 -0.21 0.84 -12.56
N LEU A 77 -1.06 0.86 -11.53
CA LEU A 77 -0.66 0.47 -10.18
C LEU A 77 -0.22 -1.00 -10.13
N ASN A 78 -1.00 -1.90 -10.74
CA ASN A 78 -0.66 -3.32 -10.84
C ASN A 78 0.66 -3.52 -11.60
N LEU A 79 0.89 -2.77 -12.68
CA LEU A 79 2.15 -2.79 -13.42
C LEU A 79 3.32 -2.34 -12.54
N SER A 80 3.18 -1.21 -11.83
CA SER A 80 4.22 -0.68 -10.94
C SER A 80 4.57 -1.69 -9.84
N LEU A 81 3.57 -2.30 -9.22
CA LEU A 81 3.77 -3.31 -8.19
C LEU A 81 4.50 -4.54 -8.74
N THR A 82 4.06 -5.06 -9.90
CA THR A 82 4.70 -6.22 -10.54
C THR A 82 6.14 -5.92 -10.95
N LEU A 83 6.43 -4.74 -11.48
CA LEU A 83 7.79 -4.31 -11.83
C LEU A 83 8.67 -4.22 -10.57
N ALA A 84 8.15 -3.70 -9.45
CA ALA A 84 8.87 -3.65 -8.18
C ALA A 84 9.18 -5.06 -7.64
N GLU A 85 8.25 -6.00 -7.76
CA GLU A 85 8.44 -7.41 -7.38
C GLU A 85 9.50 -8.10 -8.25
N MET A 86 9.63 -7.71 -9.52
CA MET A 86 10.68 -8.18 -10.42
C MET A 86 12.05 -7.51 -10.21
N GLY A 87 12.15 -6.52 -9.31
CA GLY A 87 13.37 -5.74 -9.08
C GLY A 87 13.61 -4.61 -10.09
N ALA A 88 12.66 -4.32 -10.97
CA ALA A 88 12.75 -3.25 -11.97
C ALA A 88 12.27 -1.90 -11.38
N TYR A 89 12.94 -1.44 -10.32
CA TYR A 89 12.49 -0.33 -9.46
C TYR A 89 12.35 1.01 -10.19
N ASP A 90 13.29 1.34 -11.09
CA ASP A 90 13.22 2.59 -11.87
C ASP A 90 11.98 2.63 -12.77
N GLN A 91 11.64 1.51 -13.40
CA GLN A 91 10.43 1.40 -14.21
C GLN A 91 9.17 1.45 -13.34
N ALA A 92 9.20 0.81 -12.18
CA ALA A 92 8.09 0.85 -11.22
C ALA A 92 7.83 2.29 -10.75
N ALA A 93 8.88 3.03 -10.38
CA ALA A 93 8.78 4.43 -9.97
C ALA A 93 8.29 5.34 -11.11
N GLN A 94 8.74 5.10 -12.34
CA GLN A 94 8.28 5.85 -13.51
C GLN A 94 6.78 5.65 -13.75
N GLU A 95 6.29 4.42 -13.71
CA GLU A 95 4.86 4.12 -13.86
C GLU A 95 4.05 4.72 -12.70
N ALA A 96 4.54 4.62 -11.46
CA ALA A 96 3.89 5.19 -10.29
C ALA A 96 3.81 6.73 -10.35
N SER A 97 4.85 7.41 -10.81
CA SER A 97 4.89 8.88 -10.91
C SER A 97 3.85 9.46 -11.88
N THR A 98 3.41 8.66 -12.87
CA THR A 98 2.37 9.06 -13.80
C THR A 98 0.94 8.85 -13.27
N LEU A 99 0.81 8.30 -12.05
CA LEU A 99 -0.47 8.17 -11.35
C LEU A 99 -0.92 9.54 -10.84
N GLU A 100 -1.21 10.48 -11.76
CA GLU A 100 -1.93 11.68 -11.38
C GLU A 100 -3.31 11.30 -10.85
N PHE A 101 -3.53 11.52 -9.56
CA PHE A 101 -4.85 11.44 -8.97
C PHE A 101 -5.65 12.67 -9.42
N ARG A 102 -6.13 12.66 -10.66
CA ARG A 102 -7.24 13.52 -11.05
C ARG A 102 -8.48 12.98 -10.35
N GLU A 103 -8.96 13.69 -9.35
CA GLU A 103 -10.35 13.49 -8.96
C GLU A 103 -11.19 13.48 -10.24
N PRO A 104 -11.96 12.42 -10.50
CA PRO A 104 -12.82 12.42 -11.67
C PRO A 104 -13.79 13.58 -11.51
N THR A 105 -13.59 14.64 -12.31
CA THR A 105 -14.52 15.79 -12.44
C THR A 105 -15.80 15.37 -13.15
N GLY A 106 -16.39 14.26 -12.74
CA GLY A 106 -17.60 13.68 -13.28
C GLY A 106 -18.05 12.51 -12.40
N THR A 107 -19.02 12.75 -11.58
CA THR A 107 -20.11 11.94 -10.99
C THR A 107 -19.97 10.40 -10.84
N ARG A 108 -18.84 9.77 -11.09
CA ARG A 108 -18.60 8.37 -10.75
C ARG A 108 -17.55 8.26 -9.66
N GLN A 109 -17.97 8.52 -8.42
CA GLN A 109 -17.14 8.17 -7.25
C GLN A 109 -16.79 6.69 -7.34
N LEU A 110 -15.47 6.40 -7.29
CA LEU A 110 -15.00 5.03 -7.17
C LEU A 110 -15.72 4.38 -5.97
N SER A 111 -16.21 3.17 -6.15
CA SER A 111 -16.84 2.44 -5.03
C SER A 111 -15.84 2.29 -3.89
N LEU A 112 -16.32 2.23 -2.66
CA LEU A 112 -15.49 2.09 -1.47
C LEU A 112 -14.54 0.87 -1.58
N GLY A 113 -15.02 -0.23 -2.17
CA GLY A 113 -14.22 -1.44 -2.41
C GLY A 113 -13.07 -1.22 -3.40
N VAL A 114 -13.29 -0.48 -4.49
CA VAL A 114 -12.23 -0.15 -5.47
C VAL A 114 -11.19 0.76 -4.82
N ARG A 115 -11.62 1.80 -4.09
CA ARG A 115 -10.70 2.68 -3.36
C ARG A 115 -9.84 1.92 -2.35
N GLY A 116 -10.45 0.97 -1.62
CA GLY A 116 -9.73 0.13 -0.66
C GLY A 116 -8.67 -0.75 -1.33
N LYS A 117 -9.01 -1.41 -2.46
CA LYS A 117 -8.05 -2.22 -3.23
C LYS A 117 -6.88 -1.37 -3.74
N MET A 118 -7.16 -0.18 -4.29
CA MET A 118 -6.13 0.74 -4.76
C MET A 118 -5.25 1.24 -3.60
N ALA A 119 -5.85 1.62 -2.47
CA ALA A 119 -5.10 2.05 -1.30
C ALA A 119 -4.17 0.95 -0.78
N ASN A 120 -4.62 -0.30 -0.76
CA ASN A 120 -3.78 -1.44 -0.40
C ASN A 120 -2.63 -1.65 -1.40
N GLY A 121 -2.88 -1.52 -2.71
CA GLY A 121 -1.84 -1.61 -3.73
C GLY A 121 -0.74 -0.57 -3.54
N HIS A 122 -1.12 0.71 -3.33
CA HIS A 122 -0.16 1.78 -2.99
C HIS A 122 0.59 1.49 -1.68
N ALA A 123 -0.11 0.99 -0.64
CA ALA A 123 0.52 0.66 0.63
C ALA A 123 1.55 -0.49 0.51
N GLU A 124 1.29 -1.50 -0.32
CA GLU A 124 2.25 -2.57 -0.56
C GLU A 124 3.43 -2.10 -1.41
N LEU A 125 3.22 -1.24 -2.40
CA LEU A 125 4.30 -0.62 -3.16
C LEU A 125 5.17 0.26 -2.26
N GLY A 126 4.55 1.09 -1.41
CA GLY A 126 5.26 1.89 -0.41
C GLY A 126 6.08 1.05 0.56
N LYS A 127 5.57 -0.12 0.98
CA LYS A 127 6.31 -1.08 1.80
C LYS A 127 7.56 -1.60 1.07
N LYS A 128 7.45 -1.95 -0.22
CA LYS A 128 8.58 -2.40 -1.03
C LYS A 128 9.65 -1.32 -1.13
N TYR A 129 9.27 -0.08 -1.43
CA TYR A 129 10.21 1.04 -1.45
C TYR A 129 10.89 1.28 -0.09
N HIS A 130 10.15 1.19 1.00
CA HIS A 130 10.72 1.30 2.35
C HIS A 130 11.77 0.21 2.62
N GLU A 131 11.48 -1.05 2.27
CA GLU A 131 12.39 -2.20 2.43
C GLU A 131 13.69 -2.03 1.61
N LEU A 132 13.64 -1.27 0.51
CA LEU A 132 14.77 -0.94 -0.35
C LEU A 132 15.52 0.33 0.09
N GLY A 133 15.07 1.02 1.13
CA GLY A 133 15.65 2.30 1.55
C GLY A 133 15.24 3.50 0.69
N MET A 134 14.31 3.33 -0.26
CA MET A 134 13.74 4.38 -1.10
C MET A 134 12.60 5.07 -0.33
N PHE A 135 12.98 5.86 0.69
CA PHE A 135 12.00 6.35 1.66
C PHE A 135 11.11 7.47 1.14
N ASP A 136 11.60 8.32 0.23
CA ASP A 136 10.78 9.38 -0.37
C ASP A 136 9.69 8.78 -1.29
N GLU A 137 10.03 7.76 -2.08
CA GLU A 137 9.09 7.00 -2.90
C GLU A 137 8.08 6.25 -2.03
N ALA A 138 8.55 5.65 -0.92
CA ALA A 138 7.66 4.99 0.03
C ALA A 138 6.64 5.96 0.63
N ILE A 139 7.07 7.16 1.02
CA ILE A 139 6.18 8.22 1.55
C ILE A 139 5.16 8.64 0.50
N ALA A 140 5.60 8.85 -0.75
CA ALA A 140 4.70 9.22 -1.84
C ALA A 140 3.59 8.17 -2.04
N GLU A 141 3.94 6.89 -2.02
CA GLU A 141 2.98 5.80 -2.16
C GLU A 141 2.02 5.70 -0.96
N TYR A 142 2.52 5.86 0.26
CA TYR A 142 1.65 5.92 1.44
C TYR A 142 0.72 7.13 1.41
N ASP A 143 1.17 8.29 0.92
CA ASP A 143 0.34 9.47 0.73
C ASP A 143 -0.76 9.22 -0.30
N MET A 144 -0.47 8.46 -1.38
CA MET A 144 -1.50 8.03 -2.34
C MET A 144 -2.52 7.11 -1.69
N ALA A 145 -2.07 6.13 -0.93
CA ALA A 145 -2.96 5.22 -0.20
C ALA A 145 -3.87 5.97 0.78
N LEU A 146 -3.33 6.93 1.53
CA LEU A 146 -4.07 7.74 2.50
C LEU A 146 -5.02 8.76 1.86
N ARG A 147 -4.73 9.26 0.65
CA ARG A 147 -5.71 10.06 -0.13
C ARG A 147 -6.93 9.24 -0.51
N LEU A 148 -6.75 7.96 -0.85
CA LEU A 148 -7.85 7.06 -1.19
C LEU A 148 -8.65 6.64 0.05
N CYS A 149 -7.94 6.30 1.12
CA CYS A 149 -8.50 5.78 2.36
C CYS A 149 -7.78 6.38 3.57
N PRO A 150 -8.21 7.56 4.06
CA PRO A 150 -7.50 8.30 5.11
C PRO A 150 -7.54 7.64 6.50
N ASN A 151 -8.43 6.66 6.70
CA ASN A 151 -8.68 6.06 8.02
C ASN A 151 -7.98 4.69 8.18
N PHE A 152 -6.79 4.51 7.60
CA PHE A 152 -5.97 3.32 7.76
C PHE A 152 -4.80 3.54 8.72
N PRO A 153 -4.92 3.17 10.00
CA PRO A 153 -3.91 3.44 11.03
C PRO A 153 -2.57 2.76 10.75
N ASP A 154 -2.56 1.60 10.11
CA ASP A 154 -1.34 0.89 9.72
C ASP A 154 -0.56 1.61 8.62
N ILE A 155 -1.23 2.26 7.66
CA ILE A 155 -0.58 3.05 6.62
C ILE A 155 0.04 4.32 7.22
N HIS A 156 -0.67 5.02 8.10
CA HIS A 156 -0.11 6.14 8.86
C HIS A 156 1.14 5.73 9.64
N ASN A 157 1.12 4.58 10.31
CA ASN A 157 2.28 4.07 11.04
C ASN A 157 3.46 3.74 10.10
N ARG A 158 3.23 3.10 8.95
CA ARG A 158 4.27 2.80 7.95
C ARG A 158 4.87 4.07 7.34
N ARG A 159 4.02 5.06 7.01
CA ARG A 159 4.46 6.37 6.54
C ARG A 159 5.39 7.05 7.55
N ALA A 160 5.02 7.02 8.83
CA ALA A 160 5.84 7.57 9.90
C ALA A 160 7.23 6.93 9.99
N MET A 161 7.31 5.62 9.79
CA MET A 161 8.59 4.91 9.78
C MET A 161 9.49 5.44 8.65
N SER A 162 8.98 5.60 7.43
CA SER A 162 9.74 6.15 6.31
C SER A 162 10.15 7.60 6.55
N CYS A 163 9.25 8.45 7.06
CA CYS A 163 9.58 9.85 7.42
C CYS A 163 10.70 9.92 8.47
N ARG A 164 10.69 9.03 9.46
CA ARG A 164 11.73 8.96 10.48
C ARG A 164 13.10 8.64 9.89
N GLU A 165 13.18 7.73 8.93
CA GLU A 165 14.48 7.32 8.34
C GLU A 165 15.17 8.48 7.59
N ILE A 166 14.40 9.40 7.00
CA ILE A 166 14.93 10.59 6.32
C ILE A 166 14.96 11.86 7.22
N GLY A 167 14.73 11.71 8.52
CA GLY A 167 14.79 12.81 9.47
C GLY A 167 13.59 13.76 9.48
N ARG A 168 12.50 13.44 8.77
CA ARG A 168 11.25 14.23 8.78
C ARG A 168 10.44 13.92 10.04
N PHE A 169 11.00 14.25 11.21
CA PHE A 169 10.47 13.85 12.51
C PHE A 169 9.09 14.44 12.82
N ALA A 170 8.83 15.68 12.42
CA ALA A 170 7.51 16.31 12.59
C ALA A 170 6.42 15.56 11.82
N ASP A 171 6.69 15.18 10.58
CA ASP A 171 5.76 14.39 9.75
C ASP A 171 5.56 12.98 10.29
N ALA A 172 6.63 12.36 10.79
CA ALA A 172 6.57 11.06 11.44
C ALA A 172 5.68 11.10 12.70
N GLN A 173 5.86 12.11 13.55
CA GLN A 173 5.06 12.29 14.76
C GLN A 173 3.58 12.52 14.43
N SER A 174 3.29 13.41 13.48
CA SER A 174 1.92 13.68 13.03
C SER A 174 1.24 12.40 12.53
N SER A 175 1.93 11.59 11.74
CA SER A 175 1.41 10.33 11.22
C SER A 175 1.16 9.31 12.35
N LEU A 176 2.05 9.17 13.33
CA LEU A 176 1.85 8.27 14.47
C LEU A 176 0.68 8.70 15.36
N LEU A 177 0.56 9.99 15.63
CA LEU A 177 -0.57 10.53 16.40
C LEU A 177 -1.89 10.27 15.67
N LYS A 178 -1.92 10.41 14.33
CA LYS A 178 -3.11 10.09 13.53
C LYS A 178 -3.41 8.59 13.57
N ALA A 179 -2.41 7.73 13.52
CA ALA A 179 -2.60 6.28 13.69
C ALA A 179 -3.22 5.94 15.06
N LEU A 180 -2.78 6.61 16.13
CA LEU A 180 -3.29 6.43 17.51
C LEU A 180 -4.68 7.04 17.71
N GLU A 181 -4.99 8.16 17.05
CA GLU A 181 -6.34 8.73 17.02
C GLU A 181 -7.35 7.72 16.41
N LEU A 182 -6.97 7.10 15.30
CA LEU A 182 -7.79 6.10 14.60
C LEU A 182 -7.88 4.77 15.37
N LYS A 183 -6.80 4.37 16.04
CA LYS A 183 -6.70 3.11 16.78
C LYS A 183 -5.95 3.33 18.10
N PRO A 184 -6.66 3.71 19.18
CA PRO A 184 -6.04 4.05 20.47
C PRO A 184 -5.28 2.92 21.17
N ASN A 185 -5.49 1.68 20.78
CA ASN A 185 -4.78 0.49 21.30
C ASN A 185 -3.75 -0.05 20.31
N TYR A 186 -3.20 0.78 19.42
CA TYR A 186 -2.23 0.35 18.42
C TYR A 186 -0.82 0.30 19.01
N ILE A 187 -0.46 -0.83 19.59
CA ILE A 187 0.81 -1.07 20.30
C ILE A 187 2.02 -0.67 19.45
N GLN A 188 2.05 -1.10 18.18
CA GLN A 188 3.19 -0.81 17.29
C GLN A 188 3.39 0.70 17.07
N ALA A 189 2.31 1.49 17.02
CA ALA A 189 2.41 2.94 16.89
C ALA A 189 3.01 3.59 18.15
N TYR A 190 2.67 3.11 19.35
CA TYR A 190 3.32 3.56 20.58
C TYR A 190 4.81 3.20 20.62
N VAL A 191 5.18 1.98 20.19
CA VAL A 191 6.59 1.58 20.11
C VAL A 191 7.35 2.50 19.16
N ASN A 192 6.80 2.76 17.96
CA ASN A 192 7.41 3.63 16.96
C ASN A 192 7.47 5.09 17.41
N LEU A 193 6.47 5.56 18.17
CA LEU A 193 6.48 6.91 18.76
C LEU A 193 7.60 7.04 19.81
N GLY A 194 7.81 6.01 20.62
CA GLY A 194 8.93 5.98 21.56
C GLY A 194 10.29 6.04 20.86
N ILE A 195 10.47 5.24 19.79
CA ILE A 195 11.70 5.28 18.98
C ILE A 195 11.91 6.65 18.34
N LEU A 196 10.84 7.27 17.85
CA LEU A 196 10.89 8.61 17.29
C LEU A 196 11.34 9.63 18.33
N HIS A 197 10.73 9.63 19.53
CA HIS A 197 11.10 10.53 20.63
C HIS A 197 12.54 10.33 21.07
N GLU A 198 13.04 9.08 21.12
CA GLU A 198 14.44 8.78 21.41
C GLU A 198 15.38 9.40 20.37
N LYS A 199 15.08 9.22 19.06
CA LYS A 199 15.87 9.86 17.98
C LYS A 199 15.86 11.40 18.06
N MET A 200 14.79 11.99 18.59
CA MET A 200 14.67 13.43 18.83
C MET A 200 15.36 13.90 20.14
N GLY A 201 15.92 13.00 20.94
CA GLY A 201 16.48 13.30 22.25
C GLY A 201 15.47 13.48 23.38
N ASN A 202 14.19 13.22 23.11
CA ASN A 202 13.08 13.40 24.07
C ASN A 202 12.87 12.12 24.91
N GLN A 203 13.87 11.79 25.75
CA GLN A 203 13.91 10.53 26.50
C GLN A 203 12.66 10.29 27.38
N THR A 204 12.16 11.33 28.03
CA THR A 204 10.96 11.20 28.89
C THR A 204 9.72 10.76 28.10
N GLU A 205 9.50 11.35 26.93
CA GLU A 205 8.34 11.00 26.08
C GLU A 205 8.54 9.63 25.38
N ALA A 206 9.78 9.25 25.12
CA ALA A 206 10.11 7.92 24.63
C ALA A 206 9.69 6.84 25.64
N ILE A 207 10.09 7.01 26.90
CA ILE A 207 9.75 6.11 28.01
C ILE A 207 8.22 5.99 28.18
N LYS A 208 7.52 7.11 28.26
CA LYS A 208 6.04 7.12 28.35
C LYS A 208 5.37 6.34 27.22
N SER A 209 5.88 6.49 26.02
CA SER A 209 5.34 5.79 24.83
C SER A 209 5.54 4.28 24.94
N TRP A 210 6.71 3.82 25.37
CA TRP A 210 6.98 2.39 25.56
C TRP A 210 6.25 1.81 26.77
N GLU A 211 6.09 2.57 27.87
CA GLU A 211 5.26 2.18 28.99
C GLU A 211 3.81 1.96 28.55
N ARG A 212 3.28 2.89 27.75
CA ARG A 212 1.93 2.76 27.22
C ARG A 212 1.78 1.52 26.32
N ALA A 213 2.79 1.18 25.54
CA ALA A 213 2.81 -0.07 24.77
C ALA A 213 2.75 -1.30 25.68
N LEU A 214 3.44 -1.29 26.83
CA LEU A 214 3.42 -2.40 27.81
C LEU A 214 2.15 -2.46 28.65
N GLU A 215 1.46 -1.36 28.87
CA GLU A 215 0.13 -1.40 29.49
C GLU A 215 -0.87 -2.15 28.60
N LEU A 216 -0.74 -2.02 27.26
CA LEU A 216 -1.59 -2.70 26.29
C LEU A 216 -1.16 -4.16 26.06
N ASP A 217 0.14 -4.43 26.02
CA ASP A 217 0.71 -5.77 25.94
C ASP A 217 1.93 -5.92 26.88
N PRO A 218 1.71 -6.41 28.11
CA PRO A 218 2.80 -6.60 29.07
C PRO A 218 3.92 -7.53 28.63
N LYS A 219 3.72 -8.32 27.57
CA LYS A 219 4.73 -9.26 27.04
C LYS A 219 5.46 -8.73 25.79
N HIS A 220 5.19 -7.50 25.36
CA HIS A 220 5.76 -6.94 24.14
C HIS A 220 7.29 -6.80 24.24
N LYS A 221 8.01 -7.60 23.46
CA LYS A 221 9.47 -7.78 23.57
C LYS A 221 10.26 -6.50 23.31
N LEU A 222 9.91 -5.78 22.22
CA LEU A 222 10.62 -4.55 21.81
C LEU A 222 10.44 -3.41 22.82
N ALA A 223 9.22 -3.16 23.30
CA ALA A 223 8.98 -2.13 24.30
C ALA A 223 9.77 -2.38 25.59
N ARG A 224 9.83 -3.64 26.06
CA ARG A 224 10.67 -4.01 27.20
C ARG A 224 12.16 -3.78 26.95
N LEU A 225 12.64 -4.11 25.74
CA LEU A 225 14.04 -3.92 25.38
C LEU A 225 14.40 -2.42 25.44
N TYR A 226 13.62 -1.57 24.80
CA TYR A 226 13.86 -0.12 24.78
C TYR A 226 13.80 0.49 26.18
N LEU A 227 12.84 0.10 27.02
CA LEU A 227 12.80 0.59 28.41
C LEU A 227 14.01 0.18 29.23
N ARG A 228 14.53 -1.04 29.05
CA ARG A 228 15.76 -1.47 29.70
C ARG A 228 16.97 -0.65 29.24
N GLN A 229 17.08 -0.38 27.95
CA GLN A 229 18.14 0.45 27.39
C GLN A 229 18.07 1.88 27.93
N ALA A 230 16.86 2.47 27.95
CA ALA A 230 16.64 3.80 28.50
C ALA A 230 16.98 3.90 30.00
N ALA A 231 16.69 2.84 30.77
CA ALA A 231 17.05 2.77 32.17
C ALA A 231 18.57 2.68 32.41
N ALA A 232 19.27 1.91 31.57
CA ALA A 232 20.73 1.77 31.62
C ALA A 232 21.50 3.05 31.23
N SER A 233 20.87 3.89 30.39
CA SER A 233 21.45 5.17 29.93
C SER A 233 21.23 6.34 30.90
N ARG A 234 20.50 6.16 31.99
CA ARG A 234 20.35 7.19 33.04
C ARG A 234 21.62 7.25 33.88
N PRO A 235 22.26 8.44 34.03
CA PRO A 235 23.35 8.58 34.98
C PRO A 235 22.83 8.21 36.39
N ALA A 236 23.68 7.53 37.18
CA ALA A 236 23.36 7.22 38.57
C ALA A 236 22.98 8.51 39.32
N PRO A 237 21.95 8.49 40.20
CA PRO A 237 21.63 9.65 41.02
C PRO A 237 22.88 10.00 41.87
N GLN A 238 23.31 11.28 41.76
CA GLN A 238 24.38 11.83 42.59
C GLN A 238 23.91 11.94 44.02
#